data_a02a15c6a84f4d824c5a767a74f8e361
#
_entry.id   a02a15c6a84f4d824c5a767a74f8e361
#
_cell.length_a   1.000
_cell.length_b   1.000
_cell.length_c   1.000
_cell.angle_alpha   90.00
_cell.angle_beta   90.00
_cell.angle_gamma   90.00
#
_symmetry.space_group_name_H-M   'P 1'
#
loop_
_entity.id
_entity.type
_entity.pdbx_description
1 polymer ?
#
loop_
_entity_poly.entity_id
_entity_poly.type
_entity_poly.pdbx_seq_one_letter_code
_entity_poly.pdbx_strand_id
1 'polypeptide(L)' 'MINYQVQNIEGLVNKLKENGVTILDSISTYDYGKFVHIMDTEGNKIELWEPVEDGKTTE' A
#
# COMPACT_ATOMS: atom_id res chain seq x y z
N MET A 1 2.95 -13.22 -6.45
CA MET A 1 2.49 -11.87 -6.05
C MET A 1 3.68 -10.98 -5.77
N ILE A 2 3.65 -9.76 -6.25
CA ILE A 2 4.72 -8.80 -6.04
C ILE A 2 4.45 -8.04 -4.75
N ASN A 3 5.49 -7.81 -3.97
CA ASN A 3 5.34 -7.12 -2.69
C ASN A 3 6.25 -5.91 -2.68
N TYR A 4 5.69 -4.73 -2.42
CA TYR A 4 6.47 -3.50 -2.35
C TYR A 4 6.30 -2.84 -0.99
N GLN A 5 7.40 -2.41 -0.42
CA GLN A 5 7.37 -1.60 0.79
C GLN A 5 7.30 -0.13 0.39
N VAL A 6 6.36 0.61 0.96
CA VAL A 6 6.15 2.00 0.58
C VAL A 6 6.10 2.86 1.84
N GLN A 7 6.21 4.18 1.63
CA GLN A 7 6.02 5.13 2.70
C GLN A 7 4.74 5.86 2.45
N ASN A 8 3.90 6.25 3.07
CA ASN A 8 2.66 6.98 2.79
C ASN A 8 1.76 6.18 1.85
N ILE A 9 1.38 5.00 2.33
CA ILE A 9 0.56 4.10 1.53
C ILE A 9 -0.79 4.72 1.17
N GLU A 10 -1.34 5.56 2.04
CA GLU A 10 -2.63 6.18 1.78
C GLU A 10 -2.56 7.15 0.60
N GLY A 11 -1.52 7.98 0.57
CA GLY A 11 -1.33 8.89 -0.54
C GLY A 11 -1.05 8.16 -1.84
N LEU A 12 -0.25 7.09 -1.76
CA LEU A 12 0.06 6.30 -2.94
C LEU A 12 -1.20 5.64 -3.49
N VAL A 13 -2.03 5.07 -2.64
CA VAL A 13 -3.25 4.41 -3.07
C VAL A 13 -4.19 5.42 -3.74
N ASN A 14 -4.32 6.61 -3.16
CA ASN A 14 -5.15 7.63 -3.77
C ASN A 14 -4.65 7.99 -5.17
N LYS A 15 -3.34 8.12 -5.33
CA LYS A 15 -2.77 8.45 -6.62
C LYS A 15 -2.98 7.34 -7.63
N LEU A 16 -2.81 6.09 -7.21
CA LEU A 16 -3.02 4.96 -8.09
C LEU A 16 -4.47 4.86 -8.51
N LYS A 17 -5.39 5.12 -7.60
CA LYS A 17 -6.81 5.08 -7.92
C LYS A 17 -7.15 6.15 -8.95
N GLU A 18 -6.56 7.33 -8.84
CA GLU A 18 -6.77 8.39 -9.82
C GLU A 18 -6.24 8.01 -11.19
N ASN A 19 -5.23 7.18 -11.24
CA ASN A 19 -4.63 6.73 -12.49
C ASN A 19 -5.30 5.48 -13.06
N GLY A 20 -6.41 5.05 -12.46
CA GLY A 20 -7.17 3.93 -13.00
C GLY A 20 -6.72 2.56 -12.53
N VAL A 21 -5.86 2.51 -11.53
CA VAL A 21 -5.41 1.23 -10.99
C VAL A 21 -6.52 0.64 -10.12
N THR A 22 -6.77 -0.65 -10.27
CA THR A 22 -7.80 -1.33 -9.48
C THR A 22 -7.29 -1.60 -8.08
N ILE A 23 -8.03 -1.12 -7.09
CA ILE A 23 -7.71 -1.40 -5.69
C ILE A 23 -8.57 -2.57 -5.25
N LEU A 24 -7.93 -3.67 -4.89
CA LEU A 24 -8.63 -4.92 -4.60
C LEU A 24 -9.29 -4.92 -3.22
N ASP A 25 -8.69 -4.21 -2.28
CA ASP A 25 -9.29 -4.14 -0.95
C ASP A 25 -8.96 -2.79 -0.33
N SER A 26 -9.49 -2.56 0.86
CA SER A 26 -9.20 -1.33 1.58
C SER A 26 -7.86 -1.46 2.30
N ILE A 27 -7.26 -0.34 2.64
CA ILE A 27 -6.04 -0.35 3.42
C ILE A 27 -6.33 -0.95 4.79
N SER A 28 -5.61 -2.00 5.12
CA SER A 28 -5.75 -2.65 6.43
C SER A 28 -4.66 -2.13 7.34
N THR A 29 -5.02 -1.69 8.53
CA THR A 29 -4.07 -1.13 9.48
C THR A 29 -3.87 -2.10 10.63
N TYR A 30 -2.61 -2.39 10.91
CA TYR A 30 -2.25 -3.29 12.01
C TYR A 30 -1.22 -2.59 12.88
N ASP A 31 -0.92 -3.19 14.03
CA ASP A 31 0.08 -2.63 14.94
C ASP A 31 1.44 -2.53 14.29
N TYR A 32 1.74 -3.39 13.34
CA TYR A 32 3.06 -3.44 12.71
C TYR A 32 3.10 -2.82 11.30
N GLY A 33 1.98 -2.35 10.81
CA GLY A 33 2.00 -1.70 9.49
C GLY A 33 0.64 -1.68 8.82
N LYS A 34 0.64 -1.17 7.61
CA LYS A 34 -0.55 -1.08 6.78
C LYS A 34 -0.33 -1.85 5.50
N PHE A 35 -1.39 -2.47 5.01
CA PHE A 35 -1.32 -3.29 3.80
C PHE A 35 -2.49 -3.00 2.89
N VAL A 36 -2.27 -3.10 1.60
CA VAL A 36 -3.34 -3.01 0.62
C VAL A 36 -2.95 -3.85 -0.60
N HIS A 37 -3.93 -4.41 -1.28
CA HIS A 37 -3.69 -5.17 -2.49
C HIS A 37 -4.29 -4.43 -3.67
N ILE A 38 -3.53 -4.37 -4.75
CA ILE A 38 -3.97 -3.73 -5.98
C ILE A 38 -3.72 -4.67 -7.13
N MET A 39 -4.30 -4.35 -8.29
CA MET A 39 -4.07 -5.10 -9.49
C MET A 39 -3.62 -4.13 -10.58
N ASP A 40 -2.51 -4.44 -11.24
CA ASP A 40 -2.01 -3.56 -12.27
C ASP A 40 -2.83 -3.75 -13.55
N THR A 41 -2.48 -2.99 -14.60
CA THR A 41 -3.25 -3.01 -15.83
C THR A 41 -3.09 -4.32 -16.59
N GLU A 42 -2.12 -5.12 -16.23
CA GLU A 42 -1.91 -6.41 -16.89
C GLU A 42 -2.47 -7.57 -16.08
N GLY A 43 -3.16 -7.27 -15.00
CA GLY A 43 -3.78 -8.31 -14.18
C GLY A 43 -2.88 -8.92 -13.13
N ASN A 44 -1.75 -8.31 -12.85
CA ASN A 44 -0.85 -8.80 -11.80
C ASN A 44 -1.26 -8.25 -10.45
N LYS A 45 -1.34 -9.12 -9.47
CA LYS A 45 -1.70 -8.71 -8.12
C LYS A 45 -0.46 -8.23 -7.38
N ILE A 46 -0.56 -7.08 -6.77
CA ILE A 46 0.56 -6.45 -6.07
C ILE A 46 0.14 -6.15 -4.65
N GLU A 47 1.00 -6.46 -3.69
CA GLU A 47 0.76 -6.10 -2.30
C GLU A 47 1.65 -4.92 -1.95
N LEU A 48 1.04 -3.85 -1.46
CA LEU A 48 1.77 -2.69 -0.95
C LEU A 48 1.70 -2.71 0.56
N TRP A 49 2.80 -2.38 1.22
CA TRP A 49 2.76 -2.33 2.66
C TRP A 49 3.67 -1.22 3.18
N GLU A 50 3.24 -0.63 4.26
CA GLU A 50 3.97 0.44 4.91
C GLU A 50 4.22 0.04 6.35
N PRO A 51 5.48 -0.23 6.74
CA PRO A 51 5.75 -0.62 8.12
C PRO A 51 5.54 0.56 9.06
N VAL A 52 5.12 0.25 10.27
CA VAL A 52 5.01 1.27 11.29
C VAL A 52 6.42 1.62 11.74
N GLU A 53 6.75 2.89 11.67
CA GLU A 53 8.02 3.35 12.15
C GLU A 53 7.83 3.95 13.48
N ASP A 54 7.98 3.12 14.46
CA ASP A 54 7.75 3.55 15.76
C ASP A 54 8.78 4.39 16.25
N GLY A 55 8.51 5.25 16.50
CA GLY A 55 9.40 6.00 17.02
C GLY A 55 10.61 6.43 16.40
N LYS A 56 10.58 6.04 16.15
CA LYS A 56 11.24 6.44 15.73
C LYS A 56 11.38 7.31 15.26
N THR A 57 11.02 7.34 15.31
CA THR A 57 11.09 8.05 14.91
C THR A 57 11.53 8.84 14.87
N THR A 58 11.55 8.89 14.91
CA THR A 58 11.94 9.60 14.86
C THR A 58 12.60 10.14 14.77
N GLU A 59 12.59 10.12 14.74
CA GLU A 59 13.12 10.45 14.64
C GLU A 59 13.37 10.90 14.61
#